data_58f3daef03c6584aece898970341bfd6
#
_entry.id   58f3daef03c6584aece898970341bfd6
#
_cell.length_a   1.000
_cell.length_b   1.000
_cell.length_c   1.000
_cell.angle_alpha   90.00
_cell.angle_beta   90.00
_cell.angle_gamma   90.00
#
_symmetry.space_group_name_H-M   'P 1'
#
loop_
_entity.id
_entity.type
_entity.pdbx_description
1 polymer ?
#
loop_
_entity_poly.entity_id
_entity_poly.type
_entity_poly.pdbx_seq_one_letter_code
_entity_poly.pdbx_strand_id
1 'polypeptide(L)'
;RRHTKEEVFDKINLIKRYIDNINVDIIYGAYSNISILKRDISYVLELNVNHISAYSLIIENNTLLKVNGFSYIDEDTDFEMYKYINDTLVSNGYIHYEISNYAKRGYESRHNLVYWNNDYYYGFGLSSSSYIDNVRIVNTKNLSKYLNGEYIATSLIEDINVRMENEVMLGLRKFKGINLDVFRSKYKRDLMDVFNTDDLIRDGYLVIEDNYLRISSEYMYISNEIIVRMFE
;
A
#
# COMPACT_ATOMS: atom_id res chain seq x y z
N ARG A 1 -9.40 -15.39 -13.01
CA ARG A 1 -8.59 -15.14 -14.22
C ARG A 1 -8.47 -16.43 -15.05
N ARG A 2 -8.20 -16.34 -16.35
CA ARG A 2 -8.19 -17.49 -17.28
C ARG A 2 -6.77 -17.97 -17.63
N HIS A 3 -5.78 -17.80 -16.75
CA HIS A 3 -4.41 -18.27 -16.98
C HIS A 3 -4.05 -19.42 -16.05
N THR A 4 -3.21 -20.32 -16.51
CA THR A 4 -2.67 -21.43 -15.73
C THR A 4 -1.36 -21.04 -15.08
N LYS A 5 -0.88 -21.88 -14.12
CA LYS A 5 0.45 -21.71 -13.51
C LYS A 5 1.54 -21.73 -14.58
N GLU A 6 1.48 -22.70 -15.48
CA GLU A 6 2.44 -22.91 -16.55
C GLU A 6 2.59 -21.68 -17.44
N GLU A 7 1.45 -21.09 -17.84
CA GLU A 7 1.44 -19.86 -18.63
C GLU A 7 2.08 -18.68 -17.90
N VAL A 8 1.90 -18.56 -16.57
CA VAL A 8 2.54 -17.52 -15.75
C VAL A 8 4.06 -17.72 -15.73
N PHE A 9 4.50 -18.95 -15.48
CA PHE A 9 5.93 -19.30 -15.44
C PHE A 9 6.60 -19.04 -16.77
N ASP A 10 6.00 -19.50 -17.87
CA ASP A 10 6.54 -19.32 -19.21
C ASP A 10 6.70 -17.83 -19.57
N LYS A 11 5.66 -17.03 -19.26
CA LYS A 11 5.68 -15.58 -19.53
C LYS A 11 6.71 -14.85 -18.68
N ILE A 12 6.80 -15.14 -17.39
CA ILE A 12 7.77 -14.50 -16.50
C ILE A 12 9.20 -14.91 -16.91
N ASN A 13 9.44 -16.18 -17.23
CA ASN A 13 10.72 -16.64 -17.69
C ASN A 13 11.12 -16.03 -19.05
N LEU A 14 10.15 -15.78 -19.93
CA LEU A 14 10.39 -15.05 -21.17
C LEU A 14 10.78 -13.58 -20.87
N ILE A 15 10.03 -12.88 -20.00
CA ILE A 15 10.28 -11.48 -19.64
C ILE A 15 11.66 -11.33 -19.01
N LYS A 16 12.08 -12.26 -18.16
CA LYS A 16 13.40 -12.25 -17.49
C LYS A 16 14.60 -12.24 -18.46
N ARG A 17 14.39 -12.61 -19.71
CA ARG A 17 15.45 -12.51 -20.73
C ARG A 17 15.74 -11.07 -21.14
N TYR A 18 14.86 -10.14 -20.80
CA TYR A 18 14.90 -8.75 -21.27
C TYR A 18 14.84 -7.74 -20.12
N ILE A 19 14.20 -8.09 -19.01
CA ILE A 19 13.92 -7.19 -17.88
C ILE A 19 14.21 -7.94 -16.58
N ASP A 20 15.02 -7.36 -15.72
CA ASP A 20 15.37 -7.96 -14.41
C ASP A 20 14.39 -7.54 -13.30
N ASN A 21 13.86 -6.31 -13.37
CA ASN A 21 12.96 -5.77 -12.35
C ASN A 21 11.51 -6.16 -12.65
N ILE A 22 11.02 -7.21 -11.98
CA ILE A 22 9.69 -7.79 -12.19
C ILE A 22 8.93 -7.80 -10.87
N ASN A 23 7.66 -7.35 -10.93
CA ASN A 23 6.70 -7.49 -9.85
C ASN A 23 5.68 -8.60 -10.17
N VAL A 24 5.26 -9.33 -9.13
CA VAL A 24 4.14 -10.27 -9.17
C VAL A 24 3.12 -9.89 -8.12
N ASP A 25 1.86 -9.76 -8.54
CA ASP A 25 0.74 -9.48 -7.65
C ASP A 25 0.05 -10.76 -7.23
N ILE A 26 -0.17 -10.90 -5.92
CA ILE A 26 -0.96 -11.98 -5.30
C ILE A 26 -2.20 -11.35 -4.67
N ILE A 27 -3.36 -11.94 -4.91
CA ILE A 27 -4.59 -11.61 -4.19
C ILE A 27 -4.95 -12.82 -3.34
N TYR A 28 -4.86 -12.69 -2.02
CA TYR A 28 -5.25 -13.72 -1.06
C TYR A 28 -6.62 -13.44 -0.46
N GLY A 29 -7.15 -14.35 0.35
CA GLY A 29 -8.47 -14.19 0.96
C GLY A 29 -9.65 -14.53 0.05
N ALA A 30 -9.41 -14.98 -1.19
CA ALA A 30 -10.45 -15.47 -2.07
C ALA A 30 -11.00 -16.85 -1.63
N TYR A 31 -10.23 -17.59 -0.86
CA TYR A 31 -10.58 -18.88 -0.27
C TYR A 31 -10.03 -18.96 1.15
N SER A 32 -10.81 -19.51 2.07
CA SER A 32 -10.40 -19.72 3.48
C SER A 32 -9.34 -20.83 3.67
N ASN A 33 -9.01 -21.57 2.62
CA ASN A 33 -8.05 -22.66 2.70
C ASN A 33 -6.61 -22.15 2.59
N ILE A 34 -5.92 -22.02 3.71
CA ILE A 34 -4.53 -21.59 3.78
C ILE A 34 -3.55 -22.46 2.96
N SER A 35 -3.89 -23.74 2.69
CA SER A 35 -3.04 -24.61 1.88
C SER A 35 -2.94 -24.14 0.43
N ILE A 36 -3.98 -23.48 -0.09
CA ILE A 36 -3.97 -22.86 -1.42
C ILE A 36 -2.97 -21.71 -1.41
N LEU A 37 -3.05 -20.81 -0.42
CA LEU A 37 -2.12 -19.72 -0.27
C LEU A 37 -0.67 -20.19 -0.15
N LYS A 38 -0.41 -21.18 0.70
CA LYS A 38 0.94 -21.77 0.90
C LYS A 38 1.53 -22.26 -0.41
N ARG A 39 0.74 -22.94 -1.21
CA ARG A 39 1.13 -23.41 -2.54
C ARG A 39 1.42 -22.22 -3.48
N ASP A 40 0.56 -21.21 -3.51
CA ASP A 40 0.71 -20.07 -4.40
C ASP A 40 1.93 -19.23 -4.03
N ILE A 41 2.20 -19.02 -2.74
CA ILE A 41 3.44 -18.37 -2.24
C ILE A 41 4.68 -19.19 -2.66
N SER A 42 4.64 -20.53 -2.58
CA SER A 42 5.77 -21.37 -3.01
C SER A 42 6.08 -21.17 -4.50
N TYR A 43 5.05 -21.04 -5.34
CA TYR A 43 5.22 -20.77 -6.78
C TYR A 43 5.83 -19.39 -7.05
N VAL A 44 5.40 -18.37 -6.29
CA VAL A 44 5.97 -17.02 -6.43
C VAL A 44 7.44 -16.98 -6.00
N LEU A 45 7.79 -17.69 -4.93
CA LEU A 45 9.21 -17.83 -4.52
C LEU A 45 10.04 -18.56 -5.57
N GLU A 46 9.50 -19.62 -6.19
CA GLU A 46 10.15 -20.33 -7.31
C GLU A 46 10.42 -19.41 -8.50
N LEU A 47 9.52 -18.46 -8.76
CA LEU A 47 9.72 -17.45 -9.80
C LEU A 47 10.88 -16.49 -9.49
N ASN A 48 11.31 -16.37 -8.25
CA ASN A 48 12.47 -15.56 -7.84
C ASN A 48 12.46 -14.13 -8.44
N VAL A 49 11.34 -13.44 -8.29
CA VAL A 49 11.15 -12.04 -8.74
C VAL A 49 11.71 -11.05 -7.72
N ASN A 50 11.81 -9.78 -8.09
CA ASN A 50 12.43 -8.76 -7.24
C ASN A 50 11.44 -8.07 -6.32
N HIS A 51 10.16 -8.08 -6.70
CA HIS A 51 9.08 -7.41 -6.00
C HIS A 51 7.83 -8.28 -5.99
N ILE A 52 7.10 -8.26 -4.87
CA ILE A 52 5.84 -9.00 -4.68
C ILE A 52 4.84 -8.07 -4.02
N SER A 53 3.66 -7.93 -4.63
CA SER A 53 2.52 -7.25 -4.02
C SER A 53 1.54 -8.32 -3.51
N ALA A 54 1.17 -8.28 -2.24
CA ALA A 54 0.23 -9.22 -1.64
C ALA A 54 -0.96 -8.45 -1.07
N TYR A 55 -2.11 -8.58 -1.71
CA TYR A 55 -3.34 -7.88 -1.34
C TYR A 55 -4.36 -8.85 -0.77
N SER A 56 -4.97 -8.51 0.39
CA SER A 56 -6.21 -9.16 0.80
C SER A 56 -7.33 -8.79 -0.18
N LEU A 57 -8.20 -9.75 -0.49
CA LEU A 57 -9.28 -9.54 -1.44
C LEU A 57 -10.27 -8.48 -0.93
N ILE A 58 -10.42 -7.39 -1.67
CA ILE A 58 -11.45 -6.38 -1.42
C ILE A 58 -12.59 -6.61 -2.40
N ILE A 59 -13.82 -6.72 -1.87
CA ILE A 59 -15.04 -6.93 -2.66
C ILE A 59 -15.70 -5.56 -2.85
N GLU A 60 -15.42 -4.95 -3.99
CA GLU A 60 -15.99 -3.66 -4.35
C GLU A 60 -17.47 -3.77 -4.76
N ASN A 61 -18.24 -2.73 -4.46
CA ASN A 61 -19.62 -2.61 -4.91
C ASN A 61 -19.69 -2.63 -6.45
N ASN A 62 -20.77 -3.20 -7.00
CA ASN A 62 -20.99 -3.35 -8.44
C ASN A 62 -19.98 -4.28 -9.18
N THR A 63 -19.23 -5.10 -8.47
CA THR A 63 -18.41 -6.14 -9.08
C THR A 63 -19.18 -7.45 -9.22
N LEU A 64 -18.78 -8.29 -10.17
CA LEU A 64 -19.36 -9.64 -10.33
C LEU A 64 -19.21 -10.51 -9.06
N LEU A 65 -18.12 -10.30 -8.29
CA LEU A 65 -17.93 -11.00 -7.01
C LEU A 65 -19.06 -10.66 -6.03
N LYS A 66 -19.38 -9.38 -5.89
CA LYS A 66 -20.47 -8.91 -5.01
C LYS A 66 -21.83 -9.40 -5.50
N VAL A 67 -22.10 -9.30 -6.80
CA VAL A 67 -23.36 -9.76 -7.43
C VAL A 67 -23.56 -11.26 -7.26
N ASN A 68 -22.49 -12.05 -7.35
CA ASN A 68 -22.52 -13.51 -7.18
C ASN A 68 -22.53 -13.96 -5.71
N GLY A 69 -22.68 -13.04 -4.76
CA GLY A 69 -22.79 -13.38 -3.33
C GLY A 69 -21.47 -13.82 -2.69
N PHE A 70 -20.33 -13.44 -3.27
CA PHE A 70 -19.04 -13.72 -2.66
C PHE A 70 -18.91 -12.95 -1.33
N SER A 71 -18.46 -13.63 -0.28
CA SER A 71 -18.26 -13.04 1.05
C SER A 71 -16.77 -13.01 1.42
N TYR A 72 -16.42 -12.10 2.31
CA TYR A 72 -15.09 -12.09 2.92
C TYR A 72 -14.86 -13.35 3.75
N ILE A 73 -13.61 -13.75 3.85
CA ILE A 73 -13.18 -14.70 4.89
C ILE A 73 -13.26 -14.01 6.25
N ASP A 74 -13.26 -14.79 7.35
CA ASP A 74 -13.21 -14.22 8.69
C ASP A 74 -11.86 -13.55 8.97
N GLU A 75 -11.84 -12.61 9.93
CA GLU A 75 -10.67 -11.79 10.26
C GLU A 75 -9.49 -12.63 10.78
N ASP A 76 -9.77 -13.67 11.56
CA ASP A 76 -8.73 -14.55 12.10
C ASP A 76 -8.01 -15.30 10.96
N THR A 77 -8.78 -15.81 10.00
CA THR A 77 -8.23 -16.45 8.79
C THR A 77 -7.45 -15.47 7.92
N ASP A 78 -7.94 -14.23 7.74
CA ASP A 78 -7.22 -13.19 6.97
C ASP A 78 -5.90 -12.83 7.66
N PHE A 79 -5.92 -12.66 8.98
CA PHE A 79 -4.71 -12.39 9.77
C PHE A 79 -3.70 -13.55 9.72
N GLU A 80 -4.17 -14.80 9.80
CA GLU A 80 -3.30 -15.98 9.66
C GLU A 80 -2.62 -16.01 8.29
N MET A 81 -3.37 -15.69 7.23
CA MET A 81 -2.85 -15.59 5.87
C MET A 81 -1.82 -14.46 5.72
N TYR A 82 -2.14 -13.26 6.23
CA TYR A 82 -1.23 -12.13 6.25
C TYR A 82 0.09 -12.49 6.96
N LYS A 83 -0.03 -13.07 8.16
CA LYS A 83 1.13 -13.48 8.95
C LYS A 83 1.99 -14.51 8.21
N TYR A 84 1.37 -15.51 7.61
CA TYR A 84 2.08 -16.52 6.82
C TYR A 84 2.83 -15.90 5.63
N ILE A 85 2.20 -14.98 4.90
CA ILE A 85 2.85 -14.26 3.78
C ILE A 85 4.06 -13.49 4.29
N ASN A 86 3.86 -12.67 5.34
CA ASN A 86 4.93 -11.87 5.93
C ASN A 86 6.11 -12.72 6.35
N ASP A 87 5.88 -13.73 7.21
CA ASP A 87 6.93 -14.57 7.76
C ASP A 87 7.68 -15.32 6.65
N THR A 88 6.94 -15.80 5.64
CA THR A 88 7.53 -16.55 4.52
C THR A 88 8.35 -15.65 3.61
N LEU A 89 7.84 -14.49 3.21
CA LEU A 89 8.57 -13.61 2.29
C LEU A 89 9.79 -12.99 2.96
N VAL A 90 9.66 -12.55 4.23
CA VAL A 90 10.79 -11.98 4.98
C VAL A 90 11.89 -13.02 5.21
N SER A 91 11.55 -14.26 5.59
CA SER A 91 12.56 -15.34 5.74
C SER A 91 13.24 -15.73 4.42
N ASN A 92 12.62 -15.39 3.27
CA ASN A 92 13.20 -15.59 1.93
C ASN A 92 13.91 -14.35 1.36
N GLY A 93 14.23 -13.36 2.22
CA GLY A 93 15.06 -12.20 1.89
C GLY A 93 14.34 -11.01 1.26
N TYR A 94 13.03 -10.98 1.32
CA TYR A 94 12.25 -9.80 0.97
C TYR A 94 12.10 -8.87 2.17
N ILE A 95 12.10 -7.58 1.92
CA ILE A 95 11.80 -6.54 2.90
C ILE A 95 10.32 -6.17 2.75
N HIS A 96 9.55 -6.26 3.82
CA HIS A 96 8.21 -5.69 3.89
C HIS A 96 8.36 -4.19 4.10
N TYR A 97 8.25 -3.38 3.05
CA TYR A 97 8.59 -1.97 3.14
C TYR A 97 7.38 -1.03 3.28
N GLU A 98 6.19 -1.50 2.86
CA GLU A 98 4.90 -0.82 3.06
C GLU A 98 3.76 -1.84 3.08
N ILE A 99 2.55 -1.42 3.34
CA ILE A 99 1.42 -2.21 3.82
C ILE A 99 1.13 -3.51 3.03
N SER A 100 1.33 -3.52 1.71
CA SER A 100 1.03 -4.68 0.85
C SER A 100 2.21 -5.15 0.02
N ASN A 101 3.38 -4.49 0.09
CA ASN A 101 4.46 -4.74 -0.84
C ASN A 101 5.75 -5.19 -0.17
N TYR A 102 6.36 -6.18 -0.81
CA TYR A 102 7.60 -6.82 -0.42
C TYR A 102 8.61 -6.71 -1.56
N ALA A 103 9.84 -6.35 -1.26
CA ALA A 103 10.89 -6.18 -2.26
C ALA A 103 12.23 -6.72 -1.78
N LYS A 104 13.07 -7.21 -2.70
CA LYS A 104 14.49 -7.35 -2.44
C LYS A 104 15.08 -5.95 -2.27
N ARG A 105 16.14 -5.83 -1.47
CA ARG A 105 16.80 -4.54 -1.20
C ARG A 105 17.13 -3.78 -2.49
N GLY A 106 16.64 -2.54 -2.61
CA GLY A 106 16.84 -1.66 -3.76
C GLY A 106 15.81 -1.82 -4.90
N TYR A 107 14.82 -2.72 -4.71
CA TYR A 107 13.73 -2.94 -5.67
C TYR A 107 12.37 -2.46 -5.14
N GLU A 108 12.37 -1.68 -4.06
CA GLU A 108 11.16 -1.04 -3.55
C GLU A 108 10.55 -0.13 -4.63
N SER A 109 9.24 -0.17 -4.82
CA SER A 109 8.56 0.64 -5.83
C SER A 109 8.67 2.14 -5.52
N ARG A 110 9.53 2.84 -6.25
CA ARG A 110 9.67 4.31 -6.13
C ARG A 110 8.36 5.02 -6.41
N HIS A 111 7.55 4.48 -7.34
CA HIS A 111 6.25 5.03 -7.66
C HIS A 111 5.30 4.98 -6.46
N ASN A 112 5.21 3.83 -5.76
CA ASN A 112 4.37 3.70 -4.58
C ASN A 112 4.87 4.59 -3.44
N LEU A 113 6.19 4.68 -3.27
CA LEU A 113 6.79 5.51 -2.22
C LEU A 113 6.52 7.01 -2.41
N VAL A 114 6.34 7.51 -3.64
CA VAL A 114 5.89 8.89 -3.89
C VAL A 114 4.54 9.15 -3.20
N TYR A 115 3.59 8.23 -3.31
CA TYR A 115 2.28 8.37 -2.64
C TYR A 115 2.42 8.27 -1.12
N TRP A 116 3.14 7.26 -0.62
CA TRP A 116 3.33 7.07 0.81
C TRP A 116 4.15 8.17 1.50
N ASN A 117 4.96 8.91 0.75
CA ASN A 117 5.67 10.10 1.22
C ASN A 117 4.84 11.38 1.12
N ASN A 118 3.63 11.31 0.59
CA ASN A 118 2.83 12.49 0.28
C ASN A 118 3.60 13.50 -0.60
N ASP A 119 4.40 12.98 -1.55
CA ASP A 119 5.15 13.77 -2.52
C ASP A 119 4.27 14.17 -3.70
N TYR A 120 4.70 15.16 -4.48
CA TYR A 120 3.98 15.63 -5.65
C TYR A 120 4.05 14.63 -6.81
N TYR A 121 2.94 14.47 -7.52
CA TYR A 121 2.84 13.62 -8.70
C TYR A 121 1.83 14.14 -9.71
N TYR A 122 2.01 13.77 -10.97
CA TYR A 122 1.10 14.06 -12.06
C TYR A 122 0.30 12.83 -12.45
N GLY A 123 -1.02 12.98 -12.55
CA GLY A 123 -1.92 11.98 -13.08
C GLY A 123 -2.33 12.31 -14.53
N PHE A 124 -2.23 11.35 -15.42
CA PHE A 124 -2.58 11.49 -16.84
C PHE A 124 -3.75 10.58 -17.18
N GLY A 125 -4.68 11.11 -18.00
CA GLY A 125 -5.82 10.36 -18.50
C GLY A 125 -7.11 10.55 -17.68
N LEU A 126 -8.14 9.81 -18.08
CA LEU A 126 -9.45 9.78 -17.42
C LEU A 126 -9.34 9.29 -15.99
N SER A 127 -10.07 9.92 -15.07
CA SER A 127 -10.15 9.55 -13.66
C SER A 127 -8.83 9.64 -12.90
N SER A 128 -7.74 10.07 -13.53
CA SER A 128 -6.45 10.20 -12.85
C SER A 128 -6.49 11.31 -11.80
N SER A 129 -5.65 11.16 -10.78
CA SER A 129 -5.44 12.18 -9.76
C SER A 129 -4.02 12.73 -9.85
N SER A 130 -3.87 14.02 -9.55
CA SER A 130 -2.57 14.68 -9.38
C SER A 130 -2.50 15.32 -7.99
N TYR A 131 -1.29 15.46 -7.46
CA TYR A 131 -1.02 16.27 -6.29
C TYR A 131 0.18 17.17 -6.59
N ILE A 132 -0.06 18.47 -6.73
CA ILE A 132 0.94 19.45 -7.19
C ILE A 132 0.72 20.75 -6.41
N ASP A 133 1.77 21.33 -5.86
CA ASP A 133 1.72 22.61 -5.15
C ASP A 133 0.60 22.67 -4.08
N ASN A 134 0.42 21.59 -3.35
CA ASN A 134 -0.64 21.38 -2.35
C ASN A 134 -2.07 21.39 -2.90
N VAL A 135 -2.23 21.19 -4.20
CA VAL A 135 -3.54 21.07 -4.85
C VAL A 135 -3.76 19.61 -5.28
N ARG A 136 -4.85 19.01 -4.80
CA ARG A 136 -5.34 17.73 -5.34
C ARG A 136 -6.28 17.98 -6.49
N ILE A 137 -5.96 17.40 -7.62
CA ILE A 137 -6.72 17.52 -8.87
C ILE A 137 -7.20 16.13 -9.24
N VAL A 138 -8.49 16.01 -9.60
CA VAL A 138 -9.05 14.77 -10.14
C VAL A 138 -9.60 15.06 -11.54
N ASN A 139 -9.15 14.27 -12.50
CA ASN A 139 -9.63 14.37 -13.86
C ASN A 139 -11.03 13.76 -14.01
N THR A 140 -11.76 14.25 -15.02
CA THR A 140 -13.11 13.78 -15.32
C THR A 140 -13.14 12.28 -15.64
N LYS A 141 -14.22 11.62 -15.21
CA LYS A 141 -14.53 10.23 -15.61
C LYS A 141 -15.29 10.15 -16.94
N ASN A 142 -15.73 11.30 -17.46
CA ASN A 142 -16.51 11.37 -18.70
C ASN A 142 -15.59 11.50 -19.90
N LEU A 143 -15.60 10.47 -20.77
CA LEU A 143 -14.76 10.42 -21.97
C LEU A 143 -15.02 11.59 -22.92
N SER A 144 -16.29 11.96 -23.14
CA SER A 144 -16.63 13.05 -24.05
C SER A 144 -16.09 14.40 -23.55
N LYS A 145 -16.21 14.67 -22.25
CA LYS A 145 -15.63 15.87 -21.64
C LYS A 145 -14.12 15.89 -21.81
N TYR A 146 -13.48 14.77 -21.51
CA TYR A 146 -12.02 14.64 -21.62
C TYR A 146 -11.52 14.90 -23.04
N LEU A 147 -12.19 14.33 -24.05
CA LEU A 147 -11.85 14.53 -25.47
C LEU A 147 -12.10 15.96 -25.96
N ASN A 148 -13.03 16.69 -25.30
CA ASN A 148 -13.31 18.09 -25.57
C ASN A 148 -12.38 19.07 -24.81
N GLY A 149 -11.38 18.56 -24.07
CA GLY A 149 -10.43 19.39 -23.32
C GLY A 149 -10.88 19.78 -21.92
N GLU A 150 -12.06 19.31 -21.48
CA GLU A 150 -12.57 19.51 -20.10
C GLU A 150 -11.97 18.44 -19.16
N TYR A 151 -10.68 18.57 -18.82
CA TYR A 151 -9.95 17.53 -18.13
C TYR A 151 -10.29 17.43 -16.65
N ILE A 152 -10.48 18.57 -15.96
CA ILE A 152 -10.58 18.63 -14.50
C ILE A 152 -12.03 18.47 -14.04
N ALA A 153 -12.28 17.51 -13.15
CA ALA A 153 -13.56 17.37 -12.46
C ALA A 153 -13.56 18.10 -11.12
N THR A 154 -12.46 17.97 -10.34
CA THR A 154 -12.31 18.63 -9.05
C THR A 154 -10.88 19.14 -8.89
N SER A 155 -10.75 20.27 -8.18
CA SER A 155 -9.48 20.83 -7.77
C SER A 155 -9.64 21.37 -6.34
N LEU A 156 -8.84 20.87 -5.40
CA LEU A 156 -8.92 21.21 -3.98
C LEU A 156 -7.54 21.62 -3.47
N ILE A 157 -7.44 22.84 -2.95
CA ILE A 157 -6.25 23.29 -2.23
C ILE A 157 -6.30 22.70 -0.82
N GLU A 158 -5.29 21.94 -0.45
CA GLU A 158 -5.15 21.39 0.90
C GLU A 158 -4.52 22.43 1.83
N ASP A 159 -5.22 22.75 2.91
CA ASP A 159 -4.63 23.56 3.98
C ASP A 159 -3.55 22.78 4.75
N ILE A 160 -2.84 23.47 5.64
CA ILE A 160 -1.71 22.87 6.34
C ILE A 160 -2.11 21.70 7.25
N ASN A 161 -3.31 21.72 7.83
CA ASN A 161 -3.75 20.66 8.74
C ASN A 161 -4.09 19.40 7.92
N VAL A 162 -4.85 19.54 6.84
CA VAL A 162 -5.14 18.42 5.90
C VAL A 162 -3.86 17.81 5.35
N ARG A 163 -2.86 18.63 5.06
CA ARG A 163 -1.56 18.14 4.58
C ARG A 163 -0.79 17.36 5.65
N MET A 164 -0.82 17.78 6.91
CA MET A 164 -0.21 17.05 8.03
C MET A 164 -0.96 15.72 8.29
N GLU A 165 -2.30 15.75 8.26
CA GLU A 165 -3.13 14.55 8.37
C GLU A 165 -2.80 13.53 7.26
N ASN A 166 -2.74 13.98 6.00
CA ASN A 166 -2.34 13.13 4.87
C ASN A 166 -0.93 12.58 5.03
N GLU A 167 0.03 13.37 5.52
CA GLU A 167 1.40 12.92 5.79
C GLU A 167 1.42 11.78 6.81
N VAL A 168 0.64 11.90 7.88
CA VAL A 168 0.54 10.86 8.92
C VAL A 168 -0.18 9.62 8.38
N MET A 169 -1.34 9.81 7.75
CA MET A 169 -2.14 8.71 7.22
C MET A 169 -1.39 7.88 6.17
N LEU A 170 -0.61 8.52 5.31
CA LEU A 170 0.17 7.85 4.26
C LEU A 170 1.51 7.35 4.79
N GLY A 171 2.20 8.16 5.58
CA GLY A 171 3.55 7.87 6.06
C GLY A 171 3.63 6.67 7.00
N LEU A 172 2.61 6.46 7.84
CA LEU A 172 2.53 5.33 8.76
C LEU A 172 2.18 4.00 8.07
N ARG A 173 1.83 4.01 6.79
CA ARG A 173 1.69 2.79 5.99
C ARG A 173 3.03 2.21 5.55
N LYS A 174 4.13 2.95 5.72
CA LYS A 174 5.49 2.46 5.52
C LYS A 174 6.02 1.84 6.82
N PHE A 175 6.71 0.71 6.72
CA PHE A 175 7.41 0.12 7.86
C PHE A 175 8.50 1.03 8.43
N LYS A 176 9.08 1.89 7.58
CA LYS A 176 10.04 2.92 8.02
C LYS A 176 9.36 4.07 8.76
N GLY A 177 8.08 4.34 8.49
CA GLY A 177 7.32 5.42 9.11
C GLY A 177 7.66 6.82 8.58
N ILE A 178 7.53 7.81 9.44
CA ILE A 178 7.65 9.25 9.16
C ILE A 178 8.92 9.78 9.85
N ASN A 179 9.79 10.45 9.10
CA ASN A 179 10.94 11.13 9.68
C ASN A 179 10.50 12.41 10.39
N LEU A 180 10.79 12.51 11.68
CA LEU A 180 10.33 13.63 12.53
C LEU A 180 10.97 14.97 12.14
N ASP A 181 12.24 14.98 11.74
CA ASP A 181 12.89 16.23 11.32
C ASP A 181 12.37 16.71 9.97
N VAL A 182 12.08 15.79 9.04
CA VAL A 182 11.46 16.14 7.75
C VAL A 182 10.07 16.71 7.98
N PHE A 183 9.26 16.09 8.85
CA PHE A 183 7.94 16.61 9.20
C PHE A 183 8.03 18.01 9.81
N ARG A 184 8.90 18.19 10.81
CA ARG A 184 9.14 19.51 11.45
C ARG A 184 9.62 20.55 10.45
N SER A 185 10.53 20.19 9.55
CA SER A 185 11.02 21.08 8.50
C SER A 185 9.92 21.53 7.54
N LYS A 186 9.04 20.58 7.15
CA LYS A 186 7.96 20.77 6.16
C LYS A 186 6.82 21.62 6.72
N TYR A 187 6.42 21.37 7.97
CA TYR A 187 5.22 21.95 8.56
C TYR A 187 5.50 23.01 9.65
N LYS A 188 6.75 23.18 10.10
CA LYS A 188 7.16 24.07 11.20
C LYS A 188 6.45 23.74 12.52
N ARG A 189 6.08 22.49 12.70
CA ARG A 189 5.42 21.93 13.89
C ARG A 189 5.99 20.56 14.18
N ASP A 190 6.01 20.18 15.44
CA ASP A 190 6.33 18.81 15.84
C ASP A 190 5.11 17.90 15.65
N LEU A 191 5.32 16.71 15.09
CA LEU A 191 4.26 15.75 14.84
C LEU A 191 3.55 15.37 16.15
N MET A 192 4.31 15.16 17.20
CA MET A 192 3.82 14.75 18.52
C MET A 192 3.03 15.85 19.25
N ASP A 193 3.22 17.12 18.86
CA ASP A 193 2.41 18.24 19.41
C ASP A 193 1.07 18.39 18.67
N VAL A 194 0.93 17.77 17.52
CA VAL A 194 -0.25 17.92 16.64
C VAL A 194 -1.19 16.72 16.74
N PHE A 195 -0.64 15.52 16.94
CA PHE A 195 -1.39 14.26 16.91
C PHE A 195 -1.28 13.50 18.23
N ASN A 196 -2.31 12.73 18.57
CA ASN A 196 -2.34 11.89 19.77
C ASN A 196 -1.39 10.69 19.65
N THR A 197 -0.16 10.84 20.14
CA THR A 197 0.88 9.81 20.04
C THR A 197 1.25 9.18 21.36
N ASP A 198 1.10 9.90 22.49
CA ASP A 198 1.65 9.50 23.79
C ASP A 198 1.12 8.16 24.29
N ASP A 199 -0.20 7.99 24.26
CA ASP A 199 -0.83 6.74 24.69
C ASP A 199 -0.46 5.59 23.73
N LEU A 200 -0.40 5.85 22.43
CA LEU A 200 -0.04 4.84 21.44
C LEU A 200 1.43 4.41 21.55
N ILE A 201 2.33 5.33 21.92
CA ILE A 201 3.74 5.01 22.19
C ILE A 201 3.86 4.23 23.52
N ARG A 202 3.19 4.69 24.58
CA ARG A 202 3.20 4.01 25.90
C ARG A 202 2.69 2.57 25.77
N ASP A 203 1.65 2.36 24.98
CA ASP A 203 1.01 1.05 24.77
C ASP A 203 1.77 0.19 23.73
N GLY A 204 2.85 0.72 23.11
CA GLY A 204 3.72 0.02 22.18
C GLY A 204 3.19 -0.11 20.75
N TYR A 205 2.08 0.54 20.41
CA TYR A 205 1.55 0.57 19.03
C TYR A 205 2.42 1.41 18.11
N LEU A 206 2.92 2.55 18.61
CA LEU A 206 3.88 3.40 17.92
C LEU A 206 5.26 3.30 18.59
N VAL A 207 6.30 3.36 17.79
CA VAL A 207 7.69 3.40 18.26
C VAL A 207 8.46 4.50 17.53
N ILE A 208 9.43 5.09 18.25
CA ILE A 208 10.38 6.05 17.67
C ILE A 208 11.73 5.35 17.59
N GLU A 209 12.27 5.24 16.38
CA GLU A 209 13.55 4.60 16.12
C GLU A 209 14.29 5.38 15.02
N ASP A 210 15.56 5.67 15.22
CA ASP A 210 16.40 6.45 14.27
C ASP A 210 15.74 7.75 13.78
N ASN A 211 15.02 8.45 14.68
CA ASN A 211 14.27 9.67 14.38
C ASN A 211 13.07 9.47 13.42
N TYR A 212 12.54 8.24 13.34
CA TYR A 212 11.31 7.92 12.65
C TYR A 212 10.23 7.50 13.64
N LEU A 213 9.03 8.06 13.50
CA LEU A 213 7.82 7.55 14.12
C LEU A 213 7.20 6.52 13.20
N ARG A 214 7.02 5.31 13.68
CA ARG A 214 6.42 4.21 12.91
C ARG A 214 5.48 3.37 13.76
N ILE A 215 4.59 2.66 13.11
CA ILE A 215 3.81 1.59 13.76
C ILE A 215 4.78 0.43 14.06
N SER A 216 4.65 -0.17 15.25
CA SER A 216 5.36 -1.40 15.58
C SER A 216 5.00 -2.51 14.59
N SER A 217 5.97 -3.28 14.14
CA SER A 217 5.79 -4.28 13.09
C SER A 217 4.72 -5.33 13.41
N GLU A 218 4.49 -5.61 14.69
CA GLU A 218 3.46 -6.54 15.18
C GLU A 218 2.04 -6.02 14.89
N TYR A 219 1.86 -4.70 14.84
CA TYR A 219 0.55 -4.05 14.72
C TYR A 219 0.29 -3.47 13.32
N MET A 220 1.18 -3.72 12.35
CA MET A 220 1.01 -3.18 11.00
C MET A 220 -0.29 -3.68 10.32
N TYR A 221 -0.74 -4.89 10.65
CA TYR A 221 -2.01 -5.43 10.16
C TYR A 221 -3.22 -4.57 10.53
N ILE A 222 -3.22 -3.99 11.74
CA ILE A 222 -4.27 -3.11 12.25
C ILE A 222 -3.89 -1.62 12.15
N SER A 223 -3.02 -1.27 11.20
CA SER A 223 -2.51 0.10 11.05
C SER A 223 -3.61 1.14 10.88
N ASN A 224 -4.76 0.80 10.25
CA ASN A 224 -5.85 1.73 10.07
C ASN A 224 -6.48 2.17 11.41
N GLU A 225 -6.70 1.23 12.34
CA GLU A 225 -7.23 1.52 13.68
C GLU A 225 -6.27 2.40 14.48
N ILE A 226 -4.97 2.12 14.39
CA ILE A 226 -3.93 2.91 15.08
C ILE A 226 -3.89 4.34 14.51
N ILE A 227 -3.92 4.48 13.19
CA ILE A 227 -3.92 5.78 12.52
C ILE A 227 -5.16 6.60 12.92
N VAL A 228 -6.35 5.99 12.95
CA VAL A 228 -7.58 6.69 13.36
C VAL A 228 -7.46 7.25 14.78
N ARG A 229 -6.93 6.48 15.73
CA ARG A 229 -6.72 6.92 17.13
C ARG A 229 -5.78 8.11 17.26
N MET A 230 -4.92 8.38 16.29
CA MET A 230 -4.07 9.57 16.30
C MET A 230 -4.84 10.87 16.02
N PHE A 231 -6.03 10.79 15.42
CA PHE A 231 -6.86 11.93 15.06
C PHE A 231 -8.02 12.19 16.06
N GLU A 232 -8.19 11.32 17.05
CA GLU A 232 -9.14 11.46 18.14
C GLU A 232 -8.62 12.40 19.25
#